data_16e1487791e6fc7c1e892652c69407af
#
_entry.id   16e1487791e6fc7c1e892652c69407af
#
_cell.length_a   1.000
_cell.length_b   1.000
_cell.length_c   1.000
_cell.angle_alpha   90.00
_cell.angle_beta   90.00
_cell.angle_gamma   90.00
#
_symmetry.space_group_name_H-M   'P 1'
#
loop_
_entity.id
_entity.type
_entity.pdbx_description
1 polymer ?
#
loop_
_entity_poly.entity_id
_entity_poly.type
_entity_poly.pdbx_seq_one_letter_code
_entity_poly.pdbx_strand_id
1 'polypeptide(L)'
;MKLRLQGNSVRLRLTRSEVERLLDTGLVEESVDFGAGEVLAYRLHSGLEPGPVQAVFRQGSVTVSVSTEDAQAWAGTDEVGIYTQSGVLAISIEKDFRCLTRPLNRQEPDAYPHPGQPSETRL
;
A
#
# COMPACT_ATOMS: atom_id res chain seq x y z
N MET A 1 -3.11 4.76 6.25
CA MET A 1 -2.68 3.74 5.27
C MET A 1 -3.45 3.94 3.99
N LYS A 2 -2.74 3.96 2.89
CA LYS A 2 -3.38 4.16 1.59
C LYS A 2 -3.49 2.83 0.86
N LEU A 3 -4.65 2.59 0.27
CA LEU A 3 -4.90 1.39 -0.52
C LEU A 3 -4.98 1.76 -1.98
N ARG A 4 -4.22 1.06 -2.81
CA ARG A 4 -4.30 1.26 -4.25
C ARG A 4 -4.53 -0.09 -4.92
N LEU A 5 -5.56 -0.13 -5.74
CA LEU A 5 -5.91 -1.29 -6.55
C LEU A 5 -5.71 -0.91 -8.00
N GLN A 6 -4.94 -1.68 -8.72
CA GLN A 6 -4.69 -1.41 -10.13
C GLN A 6 -4.37 -2.71 -10.83
N GLY A 7 -5.14 -3.00 -11.90
CA GLY A 7 -5.00 -4.29 -12.51
C GLY A 7 -5.22 -5.36 -11.48
N ASN A 8 -4.38 -6.39 -11.48
CA ASN A 8 -4.48 -7.44 -10.48
C ASN A 8 -3.44 -7.26 -9.40
N SER A 9 -3.41 -6.08 -8.79
CA SER A 9 -2.44 -5.78 -7.75
C SER A 9 -3.07 -5.00 -6.61
N VAL A 10 -2.52 -5.18 -5.42
CA VAL A 10 -2.89 -4.49 -4.20
C VAL A 10 -1.64 -3.84 -3.65
N ARG A 11 -1.72 -2.54 -3.34
CA ARG A 11 -0.62 -1.82 -2.72
C ARG A 11 -1.11 -1.12 -1.48
N LEU A 12 -0.41 -1.34 -0.38
CA LEU A 12 -0.64 -0.61 0.86
C LEU A 12 0.56 0.28 1.10
N ARG A 13 0.30 1.53 1.45
CA ARG A 13 1.36 2.49 1.73
C ARG A 13 1.11 3.09 3.09
N LEU A 14 2.10 2.96 3.97
CA LEU A 14 1.97 3.30 5.38
C LEU A 14 2.87 4.47 5.74
N THR A 15 2.35 5.38 6.56
CA THR A 15 3.15 6.43 7.16
C THR A 15 4.03 5.84 8.27
N ARG A 16 4.98 6.66 8.75
CA ARG A 16 5.86 6.20 9.81
C ARG A 16 5.08 5.76 11.05
N SER A 17 4.10 6.55 11.48
CA SER A 17 3.34 6.20 12.67
C SER A 17 2.52 4.94 12.48
N GLU A 18 2.08 4.68 11.26
CA GLU A 18 1.35 3.45 10.98
C GLU A 18 2.27 2.23 11.01
N VAL A 19 3.49 2.38 10.51
CA VAL A 19 4.47 1.30 10.61
C VAL A 19 4.74 0.99 12.08
N GLU A 20 4.90 2.02 12.92
CA GLU A 20 5.12 1.82 14.34
C GLU A 20 3.92 1.11 14.98
N ARG A 21 2.72 1.49 14.59
CA ARG A 21 1.52 0.82 15.11
C ARG A 21 1.47 -0.64 14.71
N LEU A 22 1.88 -0.94 13.48
CA LEU A 22 1.94 -2.33 13.03
C LEU A 22 2.89 -3.15 13.90
N LEU A 23 4.06 -2.58 14.22
CA LEU A 23 5.01 -3.30 15.06
C LEU A 23 4.52 -3.43 16.49
N ASP A 24 3.81 -2.44 17.00
CA ASP A 24 3.35 -2.46 18.38
C ASP A 24 2.13 -3.35 18.58
N THR A 25 1.16 -3.27 17.66
CA THR A 25 -0.13 -3.92 17.87
C THR A 25 -0.39 -5.06 16.90
N GLY A 26 0.37 -5.15 15.82
CA GLY A 26 0.16 -6.18 14.81
C GLY A 26 -0.95 -5.87 13.83
N LEU A 27 -1.52 -4.68 13.87
CA LEU A 27 -2.66 -4.37 13.02
C LEU A 27 -2.73 -2.89 12.69
N VAL A 28 -2.91 -2.59 11.41
CA VAL A 28 -3.30 -1.25 10.94
C VAL A 28 -4.53 -1.45 10.08
N GLU A 29 -5.58 -0.69 10.37
CA GLU A 29 -6.86 -0.91 9.74
C GLU A 29 -7.53 0.41 9.43
N GLU A 30 -8.17 0.48 8.27
CA GLU A 30 -8.97 1.64 7.89
C GLU A 30 -10.20 1.16 7.13
N SER A 31 -11.18 2.05 7.01
CA SER A 31 -12.38 1.72 6.31
C SER A 31 -12.93 2.92 5.57
N VAL A 32 -13.70 2.64 4.53
CA VAL A 32 -14.40 3.65 3.75
C VAL A 32 -15.87 3.30 3.81
N ASP A 33 -16.67 4.24 4.30
CA ASP A 33 -18.10 4.05 4.42
C ASP A 33 -18.77 4.66 3.20
N PHE A 34 -19.38 3.80 2.39
CA PHE A 34 -20.04 4.24 1.16
C PHE A 34 -21.51 4.60 1.39
N GLY A 35 -21.99 4.43 2.62
CA GLY A 35 -23.40 4.65 2.91
C GLY A 35 -24.22 3.39 2.68
N ALA A 36 -25.48 3.43 3.12
CA ALA A 36 -26.42 2.32 2.95
C ALA A 36 -25.89 1.00 3.51
N GLY A 37 -25.06 1.05 4.55
CA GLY A 37 -24.53 -0.15 5.15
C GLY A 37 -23.35 -0.77 4.42
N GLU A 38 -22.88 -0.13 3.36
CA GLU A 38 -21.78 -0.68 2.56
C GLU A 38 -20.46 -0.05 3.01
N VAL A 39 -19.59 -0.88 3.53
CA VAL A 39 -18.28 -0.45 4.06
C VAL A 39 -17.19 -1.32 3.45
N LEU A 40 -16.14 -0.66 2.96
CA LEU A 40 -14.93 -1.36 2.55
C LEU A 40 -13.90 -1.18 3.64
N ALA A 41 -13.44 -2.28 4.21
CA ALA A 41 -12.37 -2.24 5.20
C ALA A 41 -11.09 -2.80 4.59
N TYR A 42 -9.95 -2.24 5.00
CA TYR A 42 -8.67 -2.80 4.56
C TYR A 42 -7.70 -2.79 5.72
N ARG A 43 -6.92 -3.85 5.81
CA ARG A 43 -6.06 -4.11 6.97
C ARG A 43 -4.73 -4.64 6.54
N LEU A 44 -3.71 -4.28 7.31
CA LEU A 44 -2.42 -4.95 7.27
C LEU A 44 -2.21 -5.58 8.64
N HIS A 45 -2.01 -6.87 8.64
CA HIS A 45 -1.87 -7.66 9.86
C HIS A 45 -0.51 -8.34 9.87
N SER A 46 0.21 -8.24 10.99
CA SER A 46 1.45 -8.98 11.16
C SER A 46 1.21 -10.12 12.13
N GLY A 47 1.55 -11.33 11.69
CA GLY A 47 1.34 -12.52 12.49
C GLY A 47 2.65 -13.15 12.94
N LEU A 48 2.59 -13.91 14.03
CA LEU A 48 3.78 -14.54 14.59
C LEU A 48 4.29 -15.68 13.71
N GLU A 49 3.39 -16.31 12.97
CA GLU A 49 3.77 -17.48 12.17
C GLU A 49 4.52 -17.04 10.93
N PRO A 50 5.66 -17.68 10.65
CA PRO A 50 6.33 -17.41 9.40
C PRO A 50 5.48 -17.90 8.24
N GLY A 51 5.61 -17.23 7.12
CA GLY A 51 4.85 -17.61 5.94
C GLY A 51 4.88 -16.52 4.90
N PRO A 52 4.37 -16.81 3.72
CA PRO A 52 4.35 -15.83 2.66
C PRO A 52 3.35 -14.72 2.93
N VAL A 53 3.59 -13.57 2.35
CA VAL A 53 2.62 -12.49 2.37
C VAL A 53 1.39 -12.94 1.59
N GLN A 54 0.23 -12.70 2.15
CA GLN A 54 -1.03 -13.10 1.55
C GLN A 54 -2.04 -11.96 1.61
N ALA A 55 -2.98 -11.98 0.69
CA ALA A 55 -4.09 -11.03 0.71
C ALA A 55 -5.37 -11.82 0.51
N VAL A 56 -6.36 -11.52 1.34
CA VAL A 56 -7.67 -12.17 1.29
C VAL A 56 -8.73 -11.09 1.21
N PHE A 57 -9.67 -11.27 0.28
CA PHE A 57 -10.82 -10.38 0.19
C PHE A 57 -12.06 -11.18 0.58
N ARG A 58 -12.76 -10.71 1.61
CA ARG A 58 -13.92 -11.42 2.13
C ARG A 58 -14.86 -10.44 2.78
N GLN A 59 -16.13 -10.49 2.37
CA GLN A 59 -17.19 -9.71 3.01
C GLN A 59 -16.86 -8.23 3.11
N GLY A 60 -16.37 -7.66 2.01
CA GLY A 60 -16.07 -6.24 1.97
C GLY A 60 -14.76 -5.85 2.64
N SER A 61 -13.94 -6.82 3.02
CA SER A 61 -12.67 -6.54 3.71
C SER A 61 -11.50 -7.12 2.94
N VAL A 62 -10.48 -6.29 2.77
CA VAL A 62 -9.19 -6.72 2.23
C VAL A 62 -8.24 -6.85 3.41
N THR A 63 -7.68 -8.02 3.60
CA THR A 63 -6.69 -8.24 4.67
C THR A 63 -5.41 -8.74 4.06
N VAL A 64 -4.34 -7.97 4.24
CA VAL A 64 -3.00 -8.35 3.81
C VAL A 64 -2.26 -8.78 5.06
N SER A 65 -1.65 -9.98 5.01
CA SER A 65 -0.95 -10.55 6.14
C SER A 65 0.52 -10.68 5.82
N VAL A 66 1.36 -10.29 6.77
CA VAL A 66 2.82 -10.39 6.69
C VAL A 66 3.31 -10.98 7.99
N SER A 67 4.42 -11.73 7.95
CA SER A 67 4.97 -12.26 9.18
C SER A 67 5.58 -11.13 10.01
N THR A 68 5.58 -11.31 11.33
CA THR A 68 6.23 -10.34 12.20
C THR A 68 7.70 -10.16 11.84
N GLU A 69 8.35 -11.25 11.49
CA GLU A 69 9.78 -11.20 11.12
C GLU A 69 9.98 -10.33 9.89
N ASP A 70 9.18 -10.51 8.85
CA ASP A 70 9.30 -9.72 7.64
C ASP A 70 8.94 -8.26 7.90
N ALA A 71 7.93 -8.02 8.72
CA ALA A 71 7.54 -6.66 9.05
C ALA A 71 8.66 -5.93 9.80
N GLN A 72 9.31 -6.60 10.75
CA GLN A 72 10.41 -6.02 11.50
C GLN A 72 11.61 -5.73 10.61
N ALA A 73 11.94 -6.64 9.71
CA ALA A 73 13.06 -6.44 8.80
C ALA A 73 12.79 -5.25 7.87
N TRP A 74 11.58 -5.13 7.37
CA TRP A 74 11.20 -4.02 6.51
C TRP A 74 11.21 -2.70 7.28
N ALA A 75 10.63 -2.69 8.47
CA ALA A 75 10.51 -1.45 9.24
C ALA A 75 11.84 -0.96 9.77
N GLY A 76 12.74 -1.88 10.11
CA GLY A 76 14.02 -1.52 10.75
C GLY A 76 15.16 -1.27 9.80
N THR A 77 14.93 -1.29 8.50
CA THR A 77 15.98 -1.09 7.51
C THR A 77 15.58 0.00 6.54
N ASP A 78 16.41 0.21 5.53
CA ASP A 78 16.13 1.18 4.49
C ASP A 78 15.24 0.62 3.38
N GLU A 79 14.73 -0.57 3.54
CA GLU A 79 13.87 -1.17 2.53
C GLU A 79 12.61 -0.34 2.32
N VAL A 80 12.35 0.02 1.08
CA VAL A 80 11.17 0.83 0.73
C VAL A 80 9.90 0.02 0.92
N GLY A 81 9.92 -1.25 0.52
CA GLY A 81 8.71 -2.05 0.57
C GLY A 81 8.97 -3.53 0.49
N ILE A 82 7.89 -4.24 0.68
CA ILE A 82 7.82 -5.69 0.50
C ILE A 82 7.00 -5.93 -0.76
N TYR A 83 7.57 -6.65 -1.71
CA TYR A 83 6.93 -6.90 -2.99
C TYR A 83 6.88 -8.39 -3.22
N THR A 84 5.69 -8.90 -3.50
CA THR A 84 5.54 -10.34 -3.66
C THR A 84 4.37 -10.65 -4.59
N GLN A 85 4.27 -11.91 -4.94
CA GLN A 85 3.19 -12.41 -5.77
C GLN A 85 2.54 -13.56 -5.03
N SER A 86 1.22 -13.51 -4.89
CA SER A 86 0.45 -14.58 -4.28
C SER A 86 -0.53 -15.08 -5.33
N GLY A 87 -0.20 -16.22 -5.95
CA GLY A 87 -0.99 -16.67 -7.07
C GLY A 87 -0.96 -15.67 -8.19
N VAL A 88 -2.12 -15.17 -8.59
CA VAL A 88 -2.23 -14.20 -9.68
C VAL A 88 -2.18 -12.75 -9.18
N LEU A 89 -2.09 -12.55 -7.88
CA LEU A 89 -2.19 -11.21 -7.28
C LEU A 89 -0.82 -10.69 -6.91
N ALA A 90 -0.49 -9.50 -7.37
CA ALA A 90 0.73 -8.82 -6.96
C ALA A 90 0.43 -7.99 -5.72
N ILE A 91 1.27 -8.10 -4.71
CA ILE A 91 1.07 -7.43 -3.43
C ILE A 91 2.29 -6.58 -3.12
N SER A 92 2.06 -5.32 -2.76
CA SER A 92 3.11 -4.39 -2.37
C SER A 92 2.74 -3.74 -1.04
N ILE A 93 3.69 -3.72 -0.11
CA ILE A 93 3.56 -3.04 1.17
C ILE A 93 4.70 -2.05 1.24
N GLU A 94 4.41 -0.75 1.24
CA GLU A 94 5.43 0.28 1.06
C GLU A 94 5.37 1.33 2.16
N LYS A 95 6.52 1.95 2.41
CA LYS A 95 6.58 3.14 3.24
C LYS A 95 6.17 4.34 2.41
N ASP A 96 5.40 5.24 3.02
CA ASP A 96 4.93 6.45 2.37
C ASP A 96 5.94 7.54 2.62
N PHE A 97 6.85 7.76 1.70
CA PHE A 97 7.87 8.78 1.84
C PHE A 97 7.33 10.14 1.44
N ARG A 98 7.76 11.16 2.17
CA ARG A 98 7.45 12.51 1.78
C ARG A 98 8.10 12.81 0.44
N CYS A 99 7.31 13.33 -0.49
CA CYS A 99 7.82 13.66 -1.80
C CYS A 99 8.20 15.13 -1.80
N LEU A 100 9.50 15.44 -1.62
CA LEU A 100 9.98 16.81 -1.61
C LEU A 100 10.08 17.38 -3.01
N THR A 101 10.61 16.59 -3.92
CA THR A 101 10.67 16.95 -5.33
C THR A 101 10.35 15.71 -6.12
N ARG A 102 9.46 15.88 -7.08
CA ARG A 102 9.10 14.77 -7.94
C ARG A 102 9.60 15.08 -9.34
N PRO A 103 10.54 14.31 -9.85
CA PRO A 103 11.00 14.54 -11.22
C PRO A 103 9.85 14.37 -12.20
N LEU A 104 9.81 15.22 -13.19
CA LEU A 104 8.76 15.17 -14.18
C LEU A 104 8.79 13.87 -14.97
N ASN A 105 9.97 13.29 -15.14
CA ASN A 105 10.09 12.07 -15.89
C ASN A 105 9.53 10.85 -15.17
N ARG A 106 9.05 11.03 -13.94
CA ARG A 106 8.38 9.94 -13.24
C ARG A 106 6.90 9.87 -13.58
N GLN A 107 6.40 10.82 -14.33
CA GLN A 107 5.02 10.76 -14.77
C GLN A 107 4.86 9.61 -15.74
N GLU A 108 3.72 8.98 -15.65
CA GLU A 108 3.41 7.91 -16.58
C GLU A 108 3.25 8.49 -17.98
N PRO A 109 3.72 7.77 -19.00
CA PRO A 109 3.65 8.31 -20.35
C PRO A 109 2.23 8.62 -20.81
N ASP A 110 1.26 7.90 -20.28
CA ASP A 110 -0.14 8.05 -20.68
C ASP A 110 -0.93 9.00 -19.79
N ALA A 111 -0.28 9.66 -18.86
CA ALA A 111 -0.95 10.56 -17.94
C ALA A 111 -1.24 11.88 -18.62
N TYR A 112 -2.36 12.50 -18.23
CA TYR A 112 -2.64 13.84 -18.70
C TYR A 112 -1.68 14.82 -18.06
N PRO A 113 -1.31 15.89 -18.76
CA PRO A 113 -0.47 16.92 -18.14
C PRO A 113 -1.23 17.61 -17.02
N HIS A 114 -0.47 18.05 -16.02
CA HIS A 114 -1.07 18.80 -14.92
C HIS A 114 -1.66 20.10 -15.45
N PRO A 115 -2.87 20.50 -15.07
CA PRO A 115 -3.51 21.69 -15.64
C PRO A 115 -2.71 22.97 -15.48
N GLY A 116 -1.89 23.06 -14.42
CA GLY A 116 -1.08 24.26 -14.21
C GLY A 116 0.26 24.25 -14.88
N GLN A 117 0.61 23.21 -15.62
CA GLN A 117 1.91 23.14 -16.26
C GLN A 117 1.91 23.89 -17.58
N PRO A 118 3.06 24.43 -17.96
CA PRO A 118 3.17 25.00 -19.29
C PRO A 118 2.89 23.96 -20.34
N SER A 119 2.51 24.40 -21.49
CA SER A 119 2.05 23.49 -22.51
C SER A 119 3.14 23.10 -23.48
N GLU A 120 4.36 23.03 -23.03
CA GLU A 120 5.44 22.62 -23.92
C GLU A 120 5.21 21.24 -24.49
N THR A 121 4.40 20.46 -23.82
CA THR A 121 4.13 19.10 -24.28
C THR A 121 3.23 19.07 -25.49
N ARG A 122 2.74 20.19 -25.88
CA ARG A 122 1.78 20.23 -26.96
C ARG A 122 2.37 20.58 -28.29
N LEU A 123 3.62 20.61 -28.37
CA LEU A 123 4.25 20.97 -29.63
C LEU A 123 4.06 19.93 -30.69
#